data_930d4b96de5f4e555d8d028c361386d0
#
_entry.id   930d4b96de5f4e555d8d028c361386d0
#
_cell.length_a   1.000
_cell.length_b   1.000
_cell.length_c   1.000
_cell.angle_alpha   90.00
_cell.angle_beta   90.00
_cell.angle_gamma   90.00
#
_symmetry.space_group_name_H-M   'P 1'
#
loop_
_entity.id
_entity.type
_entity.pdbx_description
1 polymer ?
#
loop_
_entity_poly.entity_id
_entity_poly.type
_entity_poly.pdbx_seq_one_letter_code
_entity_poly.pdbx_strand_id
1 'polypeptide(L)'
;MIKQQELYEAFLTRVEPEHRAFAAELHELFVNNGCTVEINPTSSGFLVSYKFASTKKAVANFVFRKSGLLLRLYADHASRDEALLSALPEDLLAAIRKAPDCKRLTRSGACNPRCAAGYEVIIRGERFQKCRYNAYLFPICMENNPFLQSIIERELTARTQAEA
;
A
#
# COMPACT_ATOMS: atom_id res chain seq x y z
N MET A 1 -4.86 -11.67 22.24
CA MET A 1 -6.11 -11.51 21.44
C MET A 1 -6.88 -10.26 21.83
N ILE A 2 -7.20 -10.07 23.10
CA ILE A 2 -7.92 -8.87 23.59
C ILE A 2 -7.16 -7.59 23.22
N LYS A 3 -5.85 -7.58 23.41
CA LYS A 3 -5.01 -6.42 23.10
C LYS A 3 -5.03 -6.04 21.61
N GLN A 4 -5.06 -7.03 20.70
CA GLN A 4 -5.12 -6.76 19.24
C GLN A 4 -6.46 -6.15 18.86
N GLN A 5 -7.54 -6.63 19.42
CA GLN A 5 -8.87 -6.07 19.16
C GLN A 5 -8.98 -4.63 19.68
N GLU A 6 -8.46 -4.39 20.87
CA GLU A 6 -8.44 -3.03 21.45
C GLU A 6 -7.61 -2.06 20.59
N LEU A 7 -6.45 -2.51 20.09
CA LEU A 7 -5.62 -1.71 19.21
C LEU A 7 -6.32 -1.41 17.88
N TYR A 8 -7.02 -2.39 17.33
CA TYR A 8 -7.77 -2.21 16.09
C TYR A 8 -8.91 -1.20 16.28
N GLU A 9 -9.66 -1.30 17.36
CA GLU A 9 -10.71 -0.34 17.68
C GLU A 9 -10.16 1.07 17.88
N ALA A 10 -9.02 1.18 18.58
CA ALA A 10 -8.35 2.46 18.78
C ALA A 10 -7.86 3.05 17.44
N PHE A 11 -7.33 2.21 16.56
CA PHE A 11 -6.94 2.62 15.21
C PHE A 11 -8.15 3.18 14.45
N LEU A 12 -9.26 2.43 14.39
CA LEU A 12 -10.45 2.90 13.68
C LEU A 12 -11.00 4.21 14.25
N THR A 13 -10.95 4.38 15.57
CA THR A 13 -11.38 5.62 16.22
C THR A 13 -10.51 6.80 15.77
N ARG A 14 -9.23 6.57 15.51
CA ARG A 14 -8.30 7.59 15.03
C ARG A 14 -8.51 7.96 13.57
N VAL A 15 -9.08 7.06 12.78
CA VAL A 15 -9.42 7.33 11.38
C VAL A 15 -10.57 8.32 11.32
N GLU A 16 -10.52 9.27 10.39
CA GLU A 16 -11.62 10.21 10.17
C GLU A 16 -12.92 9.45 9.91
N PRO A 17 -14.07 9.89 10.51
CA PRO A 17 -15.32 9.14 10.44
C PRO A 17 -15.72 8.71 9.03
N GLU A 18 -15.56 9.58 8.02
CA GLU A 18 -15.92 9.29 6.64
C GLU A 18 -15.08 8.20 5.99
N HIS A 19 -13.91 7.87 6.57
CA HIS A 19 -13.00 6.88 6.00
C HIS A 19 -12.97 5.56 6.78
N ARG A 20 -13.66 5.49 7.92
CA ARG A 20 -13.65 4.30 8.79
C ARG A 20 -14.21 3.06 8.11
N ALA A 21 -15.31 3.20 7.39
CA ALA A 21 -15.93 2.06 6.71
C ALA A 21 -14.99 1.45 5.69
N PHE A 22 -14.35 2.27 4.87
CA PHE A 22 -13.41 1.77 3.87
C PHE A 22 -12.15 1.17 4.49
N ALA A 23 -11.62 1.79 5.54
CA ALA A 23 -10.47 1.23 6.27
C ALA A 23 -10.81 -0.15 6.84
N ALA A 24 -12.02 -0.31 7.39
CA ALA A 24 -12.49 -1.61 7.90
C ALA A 24 -12.66 -2.63 6.78
N GLU A 25 -13.22 -2.23 5.64
CA GLU A 25 -13.36 -3.11 4.46
C GLU A 25 -12.00 -3.60 3.96
N LEU A 26 -11.01 -2.71 3.88
CA LEU A 26 -9.66 -3.10 3.48
C LEU A 26 -9.01 -4.04 4.50
N HIS A 27 -9.21 -3.79 5.78
CA HIS A 27 -8.73 -4.68 6.83
C HIS A 27 -9.27 -6.10 6.62
N GLU A 28 -10.59 -6.23 6.43
CA GLU A 28 -11.23 -7.52 6.15
C GLU A 28 -10.66 -8.15 4.87
N LEU A 29 -10.48 -7.36 3.84
CA LEU A 29 -9.92 -7.84 2.57
C LEU A 29 -8.53 -8.45 2.75
N PHE A 30 -7.65 -7.76 3.47
CA PHE A 30 -6.31 -8.28 3.75
C PHE A 30 -6.36 -9.55 4.60
N VAL A 31 -7.08 -9.53 5.70
CA VAL A 31 -7.15 -10.67 6.63
C VAL A 31 -7.78 -11.89 5.97
N ASN A 32 -8.86 -11.71 5.22
CA ASN A 32 -9.55 -12.81 4.55
C ASN A 32 -8.76 -13.39 3.37
N ASN A 33 -7.71 -12.69 2.91
CA ASN A 33 -6.87 -13.15 1.81
C ASN A 33 -5.45 -13.51 2.26
N GLY A 34 -5.32 -13.98 3.49
CA GLY A 34 -4.10 -14.60 3.97
C GLY A 34 -3.07 -13.66 4.59
N CYS A 35 -3.45 -12.45 4.96
CA CYS A 35 -2.55 -11.54 5.63
C CYS A 35 -2.66 -11.62 7.16
N THR A 36 -1.54 -11.51 7.82
CA THR A 36 -1.49 -11.21 9.26
C THR A 36 -1.42 -9.71 9.45
N VAL A 37 -1.86 -9.22 10.60
CA VAL A 37 -1.87 -7.79 10.92
C VAL A 37 -1.09 -7.51 12.19
N GLU A 38 -0.34 -6.41 12.17
CA GLU A 38 0.36 -5.89 13.34
C GLU A 38 0.02 -4.41 13.48
N ILE A 39 -0.42 -4.00 14.67
CA ILE A 39 -0.85 -2.62 14.93
C ILE A 39 0.04 -2.05 16.02
N ASN A 40 0.77 -0.99 15.70
CA ASN A 40 1.68 -0.33 16.62
C ASN A 40 1.33 1.15 16.77
N PRO A 41 1.15 1.64 18.01
CA PRO A 41 1.00 3.08 18.24
C PRO A 41 2.26 3.83 17.81
N THR A 42 2.06 5.02 17.23
CA THR A 42 3.15 5.92 16.82
C THR A 42 2.84 7.34 17.29
N SER A 43 3.81 8.23 17.15
CA SER A 43 3.61 9.64 17.52
C SER A 43 2.52 10.32 16.68
N SER A 44 2.29 9.86 15.44
CA SER A 44 1.27 10.41 14.53
C SER A 44 -0.07 9.70 14.60
N GLY A 45 -0.14 8.57 15.34
CA GLY A 45 -1.35 7.76 15.46
C GLY A 45 -1.01 6.28 15.56
N PHE A 46 -1.13 5.56 14.45
CA PHE A 46 -0.83 4.13 14.38
C PHE A 46 -0.11 3.79 13.09
N LEU A 47 0.68 2.73 13.14
CA LEU A 47 1.17 2.03 11.95
C LEU A 47 0.50 0.65 11.94
N VAL A 48 -0.31 0.39 10.94
CA VAL A 48 -0.99 -0.90 10.76
C VAL A 48 -0.33 -1.60 9.59
N SER A 49 0.29 -2.75 9.85
CA SER A 49 1.07 -3.48 8.85
C SER A 49 0.42 -4.81 8.52
N TYR A 50 0.27 -5.08 7.23
CA TYR A 50 -0.25 -6.36 6.72
C TYR A 50 0.88 -7.10 6.02
N LYS A 51 1.07 -8.35 6.40
CA LYS A 51 2.06 -9.23 5.80
C LYS A 51 1.38 -10.50 5.30
N PHE A 52 1.80 -11.00 4.16
CA PHE A 52 1.30 -12.27 3.64
C PHE A 52 1.83 -13.40 4.54
N ALA A 53 0.92 -14.15 5.16
CA ALA A 53 1.27 -15.07 6.24
C ALA A 53 2.33 -16.11 5.86
N SER A 54 2.23 -16.68 4.66
CA SER A 54 3.12 -17.75 4.21
C SER A 54 4.53 -17.27 3.87
N THR A 55 4.69 -16.06 3.32
CA THR A 55 6.00 -15.52 2.95
C THR A 55 6.55 -14.55 3.98
N LYS A 56 5.70 -14.03 4.86
CA LYS A 56 6.00 -12.97 5.82
C LYS A 56 6.42 -11.65 5.15
N LYS A 57 6.18 -11.51 3.87
CA LYS A 57 6.47 -10.28 3.12
C LYS A 57 5.37 -9.26 3.28
N ALA A 58 5.76 -8.00 3.39
CA ALA A 58 4.83 -6.89 3.53
C ALA A 58 3.92 -6.78 2.30
N VAL A 59 2.64 -6.52 2.54
CA VAL A 59 1.64 -6.27 1.50
C VAL A 59 1.23 -4.81 1.52
N ALA A 60 0.94 -4.26 2.70
CA ALA A 60 0.45 -2.90 2.83
C ALA A 60 0.65 -2.37 4.25
N ASN A 61 0.59 -1.04 4.36
CA ASN A 61 0.54 -0.35 5.65
C ASN A 61 -0.50 0.75 5.59
N PHE A 62 -1.26 0.93 6.68
CA PHE A 62 -1.92 2.20 6.93
C PHE A 62 -0.96 3.09 7.70
N VAL A 63 -0.80 4.33 7.26
CA VAL A 63 0.04 5.33 7.93
C VAL A 63 -0.73 6.64 8.08
N PHE A 64 -0.51 7.32 9.21
CA PHE A 64 -1.09 8.64 9.45
C PHE A 64 -0.08 9.72 9.11
N ARG A 65 -0.53 10.73 8.37
CA ARG A 65 0.24 11.93 8.04
C ARG A 65 -0.61 13.15 8.38
N LYS A 66 -0.02 14.35 8.29
CA LYS A 66 -0.78 15.59 8.50
C LYS A 66 -1.97 15.72 7.55
N SER A 67 -1.84 15.17 6.35
CA SER A 67 -2.90 15.16 5.34
C SER A 67 -4.01 14.14 5.59
N GLY A 68 -3.85 13.27 6.60
CA GLY A 68 -4.82 12.24 6.93
C GLY A 68 -4.26 10.83 6.80
N LEU A 69 -5.17 9.87 6.65
CA LEU A 69 -4.81 8.46 6.52
C LEU A 69 -4.34 8.15 5.10
N LEU A 70 -3.16 7.53 5.00
CA LEU A 70 -2.61 7.04 3.74
C LEU A 70 -2.50 5.52 3.77
N LEU A 71 -2.61 4.91 2.61
CA LEU A 71 -2.32 3.50 2.41
C LEU A 71 -1.03 3.38 1.59
N ARG A 72 -0.04 2.67 2.14
CA ARG A 72 1.14 2.25 1.40
C ARG A 72 0.91 0.83 0.91
N LEU A 73 1.07 0.62 -0.40
CA LEU A 73 0.93 -0.70 -0.99
C LEU A 73 2.27 -1.15 -1.56
N TYR A 74 2.64 -2.40 -1.26
CA TYR A 74 3.80 -3.05 -1.86
C TYR A 74 3.30 -3.89 -3.04
N ALA A 75 3.18 -3.23 -4.18
CA ALA A 75 2.55 -3.80 -5.37
C ALA A 75 3.56 -4.59 -6.23
N ASP A 76 4.17 -5.61 -5.65
CA ASP A 76 5.22 -6.40 -6.31
C ASP A 76 4.73 -7.06 -7.61
N HIS A 77 3.46 -7.40 -7.67
CA HIS A 77 2.83 -8.02 -8.84
C HIS A 77 1.94 -7.05 -9.61
N ALA A 78 1.12 -6.26 -8.91
CA ALA A 78 0.22 -5.30 -9.55
C ALA A 78 0.98 -4.23 -10.33
N SER A 79 2.21 -3.91 -9.94
CA SER A 79 3.05 -2.96 -10.67
C SER A 79 3.41 -3.42 -12.09
N ARG A 80 3.22 -4.70 -12.39
CA ARG A 80 3.47 -5.26 -13.73
C ARG A 80 2.23 -5.21 -14.63
N ASP A 81 1.09 -4.82 -14.07
CA ASP A 81 -0.17 -4.76 -14.80
C ASP A 81 -0.36 -3.34 -15.36
N GLU A 82 0.16 -3.10 -16.57
CA GLU A 82 0.12 -1.79 -17.19
C GLU A 82 -1.31 -1.31 -17.44
N ALA A 83 -2.22 -2.21 -17.84
CA ALA A 83 -3.62 -1.86 -18.08
C ALA A 83 -4.29 -1.36 -16.80
N LEU A 84 -4.07 -2.04 -15.69
CA LEU A 84 -4.60 -1.64 -14.38
C LEU A 84 -4.08 -0.26 -13.96
N LEU A 85 -2.77 -0.05 -14.05
CA LEU A 85 -2.15 1.21 -13.65
C LEU A 85 -2.53 2.35 -14.58
N SER A 86 -2.70 2.08 -15.87
CA SER A 86 -3.10 3.10 -16.85
C SER A 86 -4.53 3.58 -16.66
N ALA A 87 -5.36 2.81 -15.94
CA ALA A 87 -6.73 3.19 -15.61
C ALA A 87 -6.83 4.05 -14.34
N LEU A 88 -5.72 4.29 -13.64
CA LEU A 88 -5.72 5.10 -12.41
C LEU A 88 -6.13 6.54 -12.70
N PRO A 89 -6.88 7.18 -11.79
CA PRO A 89 -7.21 8.59 -11.93
C PRO A 89 -5.97 9.48 -11.83
N GLU A 90 -6.04 10.67 -12.38
CA GLU A 90 -4.90 11.57 -12.53
C GLU A 90 -4.23 11.94 -11.19
N ASP A 91 -5.00 12.10 -10.13
CA ASP A 91 -4.45 12.43 -8.82
C ASP A 91 -3.60 11.28 -8.23
N LEU A 92 -3.97 10.03 -8.49
CA LEU A 92 -3.15 8.88 -8.08
C LEU A 92 -1.88 8.78 -8.93
N LEU A 93 -1.99 9.05 -10.22
CA LEU A 93 -0.81 9.14 -11.09
C LEU A 93 0.12 10.26 -10.66
N ALA A 94 -0.43 11.41 -10.28
CA ALA A 94 0.35 12.53 -9.76
C ALA A 94 1.10 12.14 -8.48
N ALA A 95 0.49 11.35 -7.60
CA ALA A 95 1.15 10.84 -6.40
C ALA A 95 2.35 9.95 -6.76
N ILE A 96 2.19 9.09 -7.77
CA ILE A 96 3.28 8.24 -8.26
C ILE A 96 4.41 9.11 -8.83
N ARG A 97 4.09 10.11 -9.64
CA ARG A 97 5.10 11.02 -10.21
C ARG A 97 5.89 11.76 -9.14
N LYS A 98 5.24 12.17 -8.06
CA LYS A 98 5.87 12.90 -6.95
C LYS A 98 6.72 12.00 -6.05
N ALA A 99 6.53 10.69 -6.08
CA ALA A 99 7.30 9.78 -5.28
C ALA A 99 8.79 9.88 -5.65
N PRO A 100 9.70 9.72 -4.67
CA PRO A 100 11.13 9.72 -4.96
C PRO A 100 11.51 8.57 -5.89
N ASP A 101 12.48 8.82 -6.76
CA ASP A 101 13.03 7.78 -7.62
C ASP A 101 13.81 6.77 -6.80
N CYS A 102 13.84 5.52 -7.27
CA CYS A 102 14.69 4.50 -6.69
C CYS A 102 16.13 4.71 -7.15
N LYS A 103 17.00 5.08 -6.24
CA LYS A 103 18.40 5.37 -6.57
C LYS A 103 19.12 4.18 -7.17
N ARG A 104 18.73 2.97 -6.82
CA ARG A 104 19.33 1.75 -7.38
C ARG A 104 18.91 1.50 -8.81
N LEU A 105 17.64 1.72 -9.13
CA LEU A 105 17.12 1.56 -10.49
C LEU A 105 17.61 2.67 -11.42
N THR A 106 17.67 3.91 -10.94
CA THR A 106 18.14 5.04 -11.73
C THR A 106 19.67 5.14 -11.74
N ARG A 107 20.36 4.38 -10.88
CA ARG A 107 21.81 4.43 -10.70
C ARG A 107 22.30 5.83 -10.30
N SER A 108 21.50 6.55 -9.54
CA SER A 108 21.78 7.94 -9.15
C SER A 108 22.41 8.07 -7.75
N GLY A 109 22.57 6.98 -7.03
CA GLY A 109 23.17 7.02 -5.69
C GLY A 109 23.06 5.71 -4.94
N ALA A 110 23.55 5.71 -3.70
CA ALA A 110 23.49 4.56 -2.81
C ALA A 110 22.16 4.52 -2.05
N CYS A 111 21.69 3.34 -1.74
CA CYS A 111 20.51 3.12 -0.93
C CYS A 111 20.73 1.85 -0.08
N ASN A 112 19.81 1.58 0.85
CA ASN A 112 19.91 0.41 1.72
C ASN A 112 20.07 -0.87 0.89
N PRO A 113 21.19 -1.62 1.04
CA PRO A 113 21.44 -2.82 0.25
C PRO A 113 20.44 -3.96 0.55
N ARG A 114 19.74 -3.91 1.68
CA ARG A 114 18.72 -4.91 2.04
C ARG A 114 17.37 -4.66 1.39
N CYS A 115 17.17 -3.46 0.81
CA CYS A 115 15.93 -3.16 0.11
C CYS A 115 15.84 -4.01 -1.17
N ALA A 116 14.64 -4.54 -1.46
CA ALA A 116 14.38 -5.31 -2.68
C ALA A 116 14.41 -4.45 -3.95
N ALA A 117 14.75 -3.17 -3.84
CA ALA A 117 14.67 -2.13 -4.86
C ALA A 117 13.22 -1.69 -5.12
N GLY A 118 13.10 -0.59 -5.84
CA GLY A 118 11.80 0.00 -6.16
C GLY A 118 11.11 -0.65 -7.34
N TYR A 119 10.14 0.06 -7.89
CA TYR A 119 9.34 -0.43 -9.00
C TYR A 119 9.70 0.28 -10.29
N GLU A 120 9.95 -0.50 -11.32
CA GLU A 120 10.08 -0.01 -12.68
C GLU A 120 8.79 -0.36 -13.41
N VAL A 121 8.03 0.66 -13.82
CA VAL A 121 6.70 0.49 -14.41
C VAL A 121 6.54 1.42 -15.60
N ILE A 122 5.67 1.03 -16.53
CA ILE A 122 5.25 1.88 -17.64
C ILE A 122 3.76 2.15 -17.47
N ILE A 123 3.38 3.42 -17.40
CA ILE A 123 2.00 3.84 -17.23
C ILE A 123 1.69 4.88 -18.31
N ARG A 124 0.74 4.58 -19.20
CA ARG A 124 0.39 5.47 -20.33
C ARG A 124 1.60 5.87 -21.16
N GLY A 125 2.54 4.93 -21.36
CA GLY A 125 3.76 5.16 -22.14
C GLY A 125 4.87 5.87 -21.38
N GLU A 126 4.66 6.31 -20.16
CA GLU A 126 5.66 6.97 -19.34
C GLU A 126 6.35 5.93 -18.43
N ARG A 127 7.69 5.95 -18.40
CA ARG A 127 8.49 5.05 -17.59
C ARG A 127 8.75 5.65 -16.22
N PHE A 128 8.49 4.87 -15.15
CA PHE A 128 8.76 5.26 -13.78
C PHE A 128 9.72 4.27 -13.12
N GLN A 129 10.64 4.79 -12.31
CA GLN A 129 11.56 4.01 -11.49
C GLN A 129 11.50 4.55 -10.07
N LYS A 130 10.45 4.18 -9.32
CA LYS A 130 10.09 4.82 -8.06
C LYS A 130 10.47 4.01 -6.83
N CYS A 131 10.74 4.71 -5.75
CA CYS A 131 11.07 4.12 -4.46
C CYS A 131 9.94 3.19 -3.99
N ARG A 132 10.29 1.98 -3.58
CA ARG A 132 9.36 0.95 -3.13
C ARG A 132 8.41 1.42 -2.03
N TYR A 133 8.90 2.26 -1.13
CA TYR A 133 8.13 2.70 0.03
C TYR A 133 7.19 3.87 -0.27
N ASN A 134 7.35 4.51 -1.40
CA ASN A 134 6.61 5.73 -1.72
C ASN A 134 5.87 5.68 -3.06
N ALA A 135 6.16 4.72 -3.92
CA ALA A 135 5.53 4.64 -5.24
C ALA A 135 4.01 4.57 -5.15
N TYR A 136 3.49 3.73 -4.28
CA TYR A 136 2.06 3.49 -4.10
C TYR A 136 1.63 3.88 -2.68
N LEU A 137 1.89 5.12 -2.32
CA LEU A 137 1.47 5.71 -1.05
C LEU A 137 0.34 6.69 -1.37
N PHE A 138 -0.89 6.25 -1.14
CA PHE A 138 -2.08 6.95 -1.60
C PHE A 138 -2.97 7.44 -0.46
N PRO A 139 -3.55 8.64 -0.57
CA PRO A 139 -4.56 9.08 0.38
C PRO A 139 -5.83 8.27 0.22
N ILE A 140 -6.48 7.98 1.36
CA ILE A 140 -7.80 7.38 1.37
C ILE A 140 -8.81 8.48 1.07
N CYS A 141 -9.52 8.36 -0.04
CA CYS A 141 -10.63 9.27 -0.38
C CYS A 141 -11.66 8.51 -1.20
N MET A 142 -12.93 8.92 -1.09
CA MET A 142 -14.05 8.16 -1.68
C MET A 142 -13.90 7.99 -3.19
N GLU A 143 -13.40 8.99 -3.89
CA GLU A 143 -13.24 8.96 -5.35
C GLU A 143 -12.20 7.95 -5.79
N ASN A 144 -11.17 7.74 -4.99
CA ASN A 144 -10.05 6.84 -5.32
C ASN A 144 -10.21 5.44 -4.77
N ASN A 145 -11.11 5.24 -3.79
CA ASN A 145 -11.26 3.96 -3.11
C ASN A 145 -11.49 2.76 -4.05
N PRO A 146 -12.34 2.85 -5.09
CA PRO A 146 -12.52 1.72 -6.01
C PRO A 146 -11.22 1.31 -6.73
N PHE A 147 -10.37 2.28 -7.08
CA PHE A 147 -9.10 2.01 -7.73
C PHE A 147 -8.09 1.39 -6.77
N LEU A 148 -8.04 1.87 -5.52
CA LEU A 148 -7.20 1.28 -4.49
C LEU A 148 -7.60 -0.18 -4.24
N GLN A 149 -8.90 -0.45 -4.14
CA GLN A 149 -9.40 -1.80 -3.94
C GLN A 149 -8.99 -2.71 -5.09
N SER A 150 -9.11 -2.24 -6.34
CA SER A 150 -8.71 -3.02 -7.52
C SER A 150 -7.24 -3.39 -7.52
N ILE A 151 -6.36 -2.45 -7.15
CA ILE A 151 -4.92 -2.72 -7.07
C ILE A 151 -4.63 -3.75 -5.98
N ILE A 152 -5.26 -3.60 -4.81
CA ILE A 152 -5.09 -4.51 -3.68
C ILE A 152 -5.55 -5.91 -4.04
N GLU A 153 -6.72 -6.05 -4.63
CA GLU A 153 -7.27 -7.35 -5.07
C GLU A 153 -6.34 -8.02 -6.08
N ARG A 154 -5.83 -7.25 -7.04
CA ARG A 154 -4.88 -7.76 -8.03
C ARG A 154 -3.60 -8.27 -7.38
N GLU A 155 -3.07 -7.51 -6.41
CA GLU A 155 -1.87 -7.91 -5.69
C GLU A 155 -2.09 -9.17 -4.86
N LEU A 156 -3.18 -9.24 -4.10
CA LEU A 156 -3.51 -10.39 -3.26
C LEU A 156 -3.74 -11.65 -4.08
N THR A 157 -4.46 -11.53 -5.20
CA THR A 157 -4.69 -12.65 -6.12
C THR A 157 -3.37 -13.18 -6.68
N ALA A 158 -2.49 -12.29 -7.12
CA ALA A 158 -1.20 -12.69 -7.67
C ALA A 158 -0.31 -13.38 -6.64
N ARG A 159 -0.30 -12.89 -5.39
CA ARG A 159 0.47 -13.52 -4.32
C ARG A 159 -0.06 -14.89 -3.96
N THR A 160 -1.38 -15.06 -3.95
CA THR A 160 -2.02 -16.35 -3.71
C THR A 160 -1.66 -17.34 -4.81
N GLN A 161 -1.72 -16.90 -6.08
CA GLN A 161 -1.36 -17.75 -7.23
C GLN A 161 0.11 -18.14 -7.25
N ALA A 162 1.00 -17.24 -6.87
CA ALA A 162 2.43 -17.48 -6.82
C ALA A 162 2.80 -18.56 -5.79
N GLU A 163 1.94 -18.80 -4.80
CA GLU A 163 2.13 -19.78 -3.75
C GLU A 163 1.52 -21.16 -4.08
N ALA A 164 0.64 -21.18 -5.06
CA ALA A 164 0.08 -22.43 -5.56
C ALA A 164 1.09 -23.13 -6.47
#